data_3e7cea5db1e3683cd5da225dbf42ca67
#
_entry.id   3e7cea5db1e3683cd5da225dbf42ca67
#
_cell.length_a   1.000
_cell.length_b   1.000
_cell.length_c   1.000
_cell.angle_alpha   90.00
_cell.angle_beta   90.00
_cell.angle_gamma   90.00
#
_symmetry.space_group_name_H-M   'P 1'
#
loop_
_entity.id
_entity.type
_entity.pdbx_description
1 polymer ?
#
loop_
_entity_poly.entity_id
_entity_poly.type
_entity_poly.pdbx_seq_one_letter_code
_entity_poly.pdbx_strand_id
1 'polypeptide(L)'
;MWPTFKGEEWDKGMDQFAEQHFMVLDQFLPPSVLETVCRYFASVEAEDRLKAAAIGPGKERTRISEIRSDFVHWLDRPLMTELETFFDGMDAIRAAIAESLFLSLRGYEFHLAKYPKGAFYKPHFDQFNSRENRMISVVIYLNENWEPEHGGALKLHKPQEILIEPAMNRMVMFRSDTV
;
A
#
# COMPACT_ATOMS: atom_id res chain seq x y z
N MET A 1 16.91 -11.52 0.16
CA MET A 1 17.53 -10.31 -0.42
C MET A 1 16.49 -9.66 -1.32
N TRP A 2 16.32 -8.35 -1.23
CA TRP A 2 15.42 -7.61 -2.12
C TRP A 2 15.89 -7.73 -3.57
N PRO A 3 14.96 -7.84 -4.55
CA PRO A 3 15.35 -7.79 -5.95
C PRO A 3 15.96 -6.41 -6.26
N THR A 4 16.83 -6.37 -7.23
CA THR A 4 17.23 -5.10 -7.82
C THR A 4 16.03 -4.58 -8.60
N PHE A 5 15.52 -3.38 -8.24
CA PHE A 5 14.45 -2.70 -8.98
C PHE A 5 14.98 -2.20 -10.33
N LYS A 6 15.44 -3.15 -11.14
CA LYS A 6 16.01 -2.98 -12.50
C LYS A 6 15.74 -4.26 -13.27
N GLY A 7 15.58 -4.14 -14.57
CA GLY A 7 15.40 -5.27 -15.48
C GLY A 7 13.97 -5.33 -16.02
N GLU A 8 13.74 -6.30 -16.89
CA GLU A 8 12.61 -6.34 -17.80
C GLU A 8 11.23 -6.26 -17.10
N GLU A 9 11.06 -6.94 -15.98
CA GLU A 9 9.79 -6.94 -15.24
C GLU A 9 9.51 -5.58 -14.57
N TRP A 10 10.54 -4.98 -13.95
CA TRP A 10 10.46 -3.64 -13.39
C TRP A 10 10.20 -2.60 -14.47
N ASP A 11 10.95 -2.66 -15.56
CA ASP A 11 10.85 -1.68 -16.66
C ASP A 11 9.45 -1.76 -17.31
N LYS A 12 8.91 -2.97 -17.55
CA LYS A 12 7.53 -3.16 -18.01
C LYS A 12 6.49 -2.57 -17.04
N GLY A 13 6.68 -2.77 -15.74
CA GLY A 13 5.81 -2.20 -14.72
C GLY A 13 5.86 -0.67 -14.74
N MET A 14 7.05 -0.09 -14.89
CA MET A 14 7.22 1.37 -14.98
C MET A 14 6.62 1.96 -16.26
N ASP A 15 6.74 1.26 -17.40
CA ASP A 15 6.06 1.63 -18.64
C ASP A 15 4.54 1.61 -18.47
N GLN A 16 3.99 0.55 -17.86
CA GLN A 16 2.58 0.47 -17.52
C GLN A 16 2.16 1.64 -16.61
N PHE A 17 2.96 1.95 -15.58
CA PHE A 17 2.67 3.06 -14.68
C PHE A 17 2.69 4.41 -15.41
N ALA A 18 3.62 4.62 -16.33
CA ALA A 18 3.70 5.85 -17.10
C ALA A 18 2.48 6.04 -18.03
N GLU A 19 1.98 4.96 -18.63
CA GLU A 19 0.86 4.98 -19.56
C GLU A 19 -0.51 4.97 -18.89
N GLN A 20 -0.66 4.15 -17.83
CA GLN A 20 -1.96 3.85 -17.21
C GLN A 20 -2.13 4.43 -15.81
N HIS A 21 -1.08 5.04 -15.24
CA HIS A 21 -1.03 5.61 -13.89
C HIS A 21 -1.12 4.59 -12.75
N PHE A 22 -0.98 3.30 -13.06
CA PHE A 22 -0.85 2.22 -12.08
C PHE A 22 0.02 1.09 -12.64
N MET A 23 0.57 0.28 -11.73
CA MET A 23 1.22 -1.00 -12.06
C MET A 23 0.91 -2.05 -11.01
N VAL A 24 1.03 -3.31 -11.39
CA VAL A 24 0.84 -4.47 -10.51
C VAL A 24 2.06 -5.37 -10.61
N LEU A 25 2.62 -5.77 -9.48
CA LEU A 25 3.70 -6.76 -9.39
C LEU A 25 3.29 -7.87 -8.43
N ASP A 26 3.30 -9.10 -8.90
CA ASP A 26 3.12 -10.28 -8.06
C ASP A 26 4.45 -10.73 -7.43
N GLN A 27 4.37 -11.46 -6.31
CA GLN A 27 5.53 -11.95 -5.56
C GLN A 27 6.54 -10.84 -5.21
N PHE A 28 6.02 -9.68 -4.85
CA PHE A 28 6.79 -8.45 -4.68
C PHE A 28 7.79 -8.49 -3.51
N LEU A 29 7.36 -8.90 -2.32
CA LEU A 29 8.23 -9.02 -1.15
C LEU A 29 9.06 -10.31 -1.22
N PRO A 30 10.37 -10.25 -0.92
CA PRO A 30 11.14 -11.46 -0.70
C PRO A 30 10.49 -12.36 0.37
N PRO A 31 10.54 -13.69 0.24
CA PRO A 31 9.87 -14.61 1.17
C PRO A 31 10.14 -14.33 2.65
N SER A 32 11.39 -14.06 3.02
CA SER A 32 11.76 -13.76 4.42
C SER A 32 11.21 -12.42 4.92
N VAL A 33 11.08 -11.43 4.04
CA VAL A 33 10.47 -10.13 4.39
C VAL A 33 8.98 -10.29 4.53
N LEU A 34 8.33 -10.99 3.61
CA LEU A 34 6.91 -11.31 3.66
C LEU A 34 6.54 -12.02 4.97
N GLU A 35 7.28 -13.09 5.31
CA GLU A 35 7.08 -13.83 6.57
C GLU A 35 7.20 -12.90 7.79
N THR A 36 8.20 -12.03 7.80
CA THR A 36 8.40 -11.09 8.91
C THR A 36 7.25 -10.09 9.02
N VAL A 37 6.79 -9.52 7.91
CA VAL A 37 5.66 -8.58 7.89
C VAL A 37 4.37 -9.28 8.32
N CYS A 38 4.08 -10.48 7.83
CA CYS A 38 2.91 -11.26 8.23
C CYS A 38 2.93 -11.61 9.72
N ARG A 39 4.08 -12.05 10.25
CA ARG A 39 4.24 -12.35 11.70
C ARG A 39 4.04 -11.10 12.54
N TYR A 40 4.59 -9.96 12.12
CA TYR A 40 4.37 -8.68 12.80
C TYR A 40 2.90 -8.30 12.78
N PHE A 41 2.21 -8.42 11.64
CA PHE A 41 0.79 -8.14 11.54
C PHE A 41 -0.02 -9.03 12.49
N ALA A 42 0.25 -10.32 12.52
CA ALA A 42 -0.40 -11.25 13.47
C ALA A 42 -0.20 -10.84 14.94
N SER A 43 0.99 -10.35 15.32
CA SER A 43 1.23 -9.82 16.66
C SER A 43 0.41 -8.56 16.95
N VAL A 44 0.28 -7.66 15.98
CA VAL A 44 -0.55 -6.44 16.09
C VAL A 44 -2.01 -6.80 16.33
N GLU A 45 -2.51 -7.83 15.64
CA GLU A 45 -3.89 -8.33 15.82
C GLU A 45 -4.07 -8.98 17.19
N ALA A 46 -3.16 -9.88 17.58
CA ALA A 46 -3.23 -10.61 18.86
C ALA A 46 -3.17 -9.66 20.07
N GLU A 47 -2.47 -8.53 19.96
CA GLU A 47 -2.33 -7.51 21.00
C GLU A 47 -3.36 -6.38 20.91
N ASP A 48 -4.37 -6.50 20.03
CA ASP A 48 -5.44 -5.50 19.81
C ASP A 48 -4.91 -4.08 19.53
N ARG A 49 -3.80 -3.98 18.78
CA ARG A 49 -3.17 -2.69 18.44
C ARG A 49 -3.76 -2.02 17.20
N LEU A 50 -4.66 -2.68 16.49
CA LEU A 50 -5.40 -2.08 15.38
C LEU A 50 -6.40 -1.06 15.90
N LYS A 51 -6.44 0.12 15.29
CA LYS A 51 -7.38 1.17 15.63
C LYS A 51 -8.31 1.46 14.45
N ALA A 52 -9.58 1.74 14.71
CA ALA A 52 -10.49 2.15 13.66
C ALA A 52 -9.90 3.33 12.87
N ALA A 53 -9.88 3.18 11.54
CA ALA A 53 -9.33 4.19 10.67
C ALA A 53 -10.13 5.51 10.75
N ALA A 54 -9.43 6.63 10.65
CA ALA A 54 -10.01 7.96 10.69
C ALA A 54 -9.58 8.76 9.46
N ILE A 55 -10.38 9.76 9.09
CA ILE A 55 -10.15 10.64 7.95
C ILE A 55 -9.72 12.01 8.46
N GLY A 56 -8.83 12.67 7.72
CA GLY A 56 -8.35 14.02 8.01
C GLY A 56 -6.89 14.09 8.44
N PRO A 57 -6.29 15.28 8.42
CA PRO A 57 -4.88 15.49 8.75
C PRO A 57 -4.63 15.58 10.26
N GLY A 58 -3.57 14.93 10.72
CA GLY A 58 -3.02 15.11 12.07
C GLY A 58 -4.02 14.88 13.21
N LYS A 59 -4.17 15.87 14.09
CA LYS A 59 -5.05 15.81 15.28
C LYS A 59 -6.54 16.03 14.96
N GLU A 60 -6.87 16.49 13.76
CA GLU A 60 -8.25 16.72 13.29
C GLU A 60 -8.89 15.49 12.66
N ARG A 61 -8.29 14.31 12.86
CA ARG A 61 -8.81 13.05 12.33
C ARG A 61 -10.17 12.74 12.94
N THR A 62 -11.17 12.58 12.07
CA THR A 62 -12.53 12.22 12.44
C THR A 62 -12.86 10.81 11.91
N ARG A 63 -13.47 9.99 12.74
CA ARG A 63 -14.00 8.70 12.31
C ARG A 63 -15.34 8.92 11.61
N ILE A 64 -15.40 8.55 10.32
CA ILE A 64 -16.64 8.61 9.51
C ILE A 64 -16.89 7.21 8.96
N SER A 65 -17.65 6.40 9.72
CA SER A 65 -17.93 5.00 9.40
C SER A 65 -18.68 4.79 8.09
N GLU A 66 -19.40 5.83 7.61
CA GLU A 66 -20.09 5.80 6.32
C GLU A 66 -19.14 5.98 5.11
N ILE A 67 -17.86 6.33 5.35
CA ILE A 67 -16.85 6.50 4.30
C ILE A 67 -15.84 5.36 4.34
N ARG A 68 -15.38 4.96 5.55
CA ARG A 68 -14.45 3.84 5.74
C ARG A 68 -14.71 3.12 7.06
N SER A 69 -14.53 1.80 7.04
CA SER A 69 -14.79 0.95 8.22
C SER A 69 -13.67 -0.06 8.50
N ASP A 70 -12.50 0.18 7.96
CA ASP A 70 -11.28 -0.59 8.21
C ASP A 70 -10.59 -0.19 9.52
N PHE A 71 -9.62 -1.01 9.91
CA PHE A 71 -8.75 -0.78 11.06
C PHE A 71 -7.31 -0.66 10.60
N VAL A 72 -6.53 0.20 11.23
CA VAL A 72 -5.15 0.49 10.84
C VAL A 72 -4.19 0.45 12.03
N HIS A 73 -2.93 0.09 11.75
CA HIS A 73 -1.80 0.24 12.65
C HIS A 73 -0.65 0.91 11.89
N TRP A 74 -0.29 2.13 12.30
CA TRP A 74 0.79 2.89 11.66
C TRP A 74 2.15 2.28 11.96
N LEU A 75 2.99 2.19 10.94
CA LEU A 75 4.36 1.70 11.07
C LEU A 75 5.30 2.90 11.26
N ASP A 76 6.07 2.85 12.35
CA ASP A 76 7.08 3.86 12.68
C ASP A 76 8.46 3.18 12.76
N ARG A 77 9.31 3.42 11.77
CA ARG A 77 10.60 2.76 11.61
C ARG A 77 11.47 2.79 12.89
N PRO A 78 11.65 3.94 13.56
CA PRO A 78 12.43 3.99 14.79
C PRO A 78 11.95 3.08 15.93
N LEU A 79 10.66 2.70 15.91
CA LEU A 79 10.04 1.88 16.94
C LEU A 79 9.93 0.40 16.56
N MET A 80 10.18 0.06 15.27
CA MET A 80 9.89 -1.27 14.70
C MET A 80 11.13 -1.89 14.07
N THR A 81 12.15 -2.14 14.90
CA THR A 81 13.45 -2.68 14.43
C THR A 81 13.35 -4.06 13.78
N GLU A 82 12.32 -4.84 14.09
CA GLU A 82 12.05 -6.12 13.45
C GLU A 82 11.62 -5.99 11.97
N LEU A 83 11.12 -4.82 11.56
CA LEU A 83 10.76 -4.50 10.19
C LEU A 83 11.86 -3.76 9.42
N GLU A 84 13.08 -3.66 9.95
CA GLU A 84 14.16 -2.89 9.35
C GLU A 84 14.44 -3.32 7.91
N THR A 85 14.50 -4.64 7.65
CA THR A 85 14.69 -5.15 6.28
C THR A 85 13.56 -4.78 5.33
N PHE A 86 12.31 -4.66 5.82
CA PHE A 86 11.19 -4.14 5.03
C PHE A 86 11.41 -2.67 4.69
N PHE A 87 11.75 -1.84 5.68
CA PHE A 87 12.00 -0.41 5.45
C PHE A 87 13.18 -0.15 4.51
N ASP A 88 14.27 -0.93 4.62
CA ASP A 88 15.40 -0.84 3.69
C ASP A 88 14.98 -1.09 2.24
N GLY A 89 14.10 -2.08 2.03
CA GLY A 89 13.54 -2.34 0.71
C GLY A 89 12.64 -1.23 0.22
N MET A 90 11.83 -0.63 1.11
CA MET A 90 10.98 0.51 0.76
C MET A 90 11.80 1.76 0.42
N ASP A 91 12.95 1.96 1.04
CA ASP A 91 13.88 3.01 0.64
C ASP A 91 14.48 2.77 -0.74
N ALA A 92 14.86 1.52 -1.04
CA ALA A 92 15.39 1.14 -2.35
C ALA A 92 14.35 1.32 -3.47
N ILE A 93 13.10 0.88 -3.25
CA ILE A 93 12.03 1.05 -4.24
C ILE A 93 11.67 2.54 -4.43
N ARG A 94 11.60 3.32 -3.34
CA ARG A 94 11.39 4.77 -3.43
C ARG A 94 12.45 5.46 -4.29
N ALA A 95 13.71 5.07 -4.13
CA ALA A 95 14.81 5.60 -4.93
C ALA A 95 14.67 5.19 -6.41
N ALA A 96 14.33 3.92 -6.69
CA ALA A 96 14.12 3.44 -8.05
C ALA A 96 12.94 4.11 -8.75
N ILE A 97 11.82 4.32 -8.05
CA ILE A 97 10.66 5.06 -8.57
C ILE A 97 11.04 6.52 -8.86
N ALA A 98 11.75 7.16 -7.92
CA ALA A 98 12.20 8.55 -8.08
C ALA A 98 13.10 8.72 -9.31
N GLU A 99 14.02 7.76 -9.54
CA GLU A 99 14.90 7.73 -10.71
C GLU A 99 14.10 7.49 -12.01
N SER A 100 13.23 6.47 -12.04
CA SER A 100 12.48 6.10 -13.25
C SER A 100 11.48 7.16 -13.69
N LEU A 101 10.87 7.89 -12.75
CA LEU A 101 9.81 8.88 -13.03
C LEU A 101 10.30 10.34 -12.93
N PHE A 102 11.59 10.55 -12.65
CA PHE A 102 12.16 11.90 -12.41
C PHE A 102 11.41 12.69 -11.32
N LEU A 103 10.98 11.99 -10.25
CA LEU A 103 10.22 12.58 -9.15
C LEU A 103 11.08 12.83 -7.92
N SER A 104 10.75 13.90 -7.18
CA SER A 104 11.37 14.18 -5.88
C SER A 104 10.56 13.53 -4.74
N LEU A 105 10.74 12.24 -4.50
CA LEU A 105 10.10 11.51 -3.41
C LEU A 105 10.93 11.63 -2.13
N ARG A 106 10.48 12.46 -1.18
CA ARG A 106 11.24 12.80 0.04
C ARG A 106 11.06 11.82 1.18
N GLY A 107 9.96 11.08 1.21
CA GLY A 107 9.66 10.14 2.29
C GLY A 107 8.45 9.28 1.96
N TYR A 108 8.06 8.46 2.93
CA TYR A 108 6.87 7.62 2.87
C TYR A 108 6.27 7.46 4.27
N GLU A 109 5.05 7.02 4.32
CA GLU A 109 4.39 6.54 5.53
C GLU A 109 3.71 5.22 5.21
N PHE A 110 3.73 4.28 6.16
CA PHE A 110 3.08 2.98 6.01
C PHE A 110 2.16 2.68 7.18
N HIS A 111 1.12 1.93 6.90
CA HIS A 111 0.27 1.32 7.91
C HIS A 111 -0.17 -0.07 7.47
N LEU A 112 -0.37 -0.95 8.43
CA LEU A 112 -1.12 -2.18 8.23
C LEU A 112 -2.60 -1.83 8.23
N ALA A 113 -3.39 -2.43 7.35
CA ALA A 113 -4.82 -2.24 7.27
C ALA A 113 -5.56 -3.57 7.29
N LYS A 114 -6.59 -3.68 8.13
CA LYS A 114 -7.50 -4.82 8.19
C LYS A 114 -8.89 -4.41 7.79
N TYR A 115 -9.44 -5.13 6.81
CA TYR A 115 -10.81 -5.00 6.34
C TYR A 115 -11.60 -6.23 6.79
N PRO A 116 -12.34 -6.17 7.92
CA PRO A 116 -13.23 -7.26 8.32
C PRO A 116 -14.34 -7.50 7.30
N LYS A 117 -15.02 -8.63 7.39
CA LYS A 117 -16.17 -8.93 6.52
C LYS A 117 -17.18 -7.78 6.52
N GLY A 118 -17.50 -7.28 5.32
CA GLY A 118 -18.40 -6.16 5.11
C GLY A 118 -17.76 -4.78 5.28
N ALA A 119 -16.48 -4.71 5.63
CA ALA A 119 -15.75 -3.44 5.66
C ALA A 119 -15.48 -2.91 4.26
N PHE A 120 -15.39 -1.61 4.15
CA PHE A 120 -15.17 -0.91 2.89
C PHE A 120 -14.43 0.41 3.11
N TYR A 121 -13.88 0.92 2.03
CA TYR A 121 -13.47 2.30 1.89
C TYR A 121 -14.03 2.83 0.57
N LYS A 122 -14.86 3.88 0.64
CA LYS A 122 -15.50 4.47 -0.54
C LYS A 122 -14.45 5.09 -1.47
N PRO A 123 -14.78 5.24 -2.79
CA PRO A 123 -13.91 5.92 -3.74
C PRO A 123 -13.49 7.29 -3.21
N HIS A 124 -12.19 7.55 -3.28
CA HIS A 124 -11.57 8.79 -2.81
C HIS A 124 -10.23 8.99 -3.55
N PHE A 125 -9.73 10.20 -3.52
CA PHE A 125 -8.33 10.45 -3.86
C PHE A 125 -7.48 10.35 -2.60
N ASP A 126 -6.34 9.70 -2.70
CA ASP A 126 -5.38 9.61 -1.59
C ASP A 126 -4.69 10.95 -1.31
N GLN A 127 -4.75 11.86 -2.25
CA GLN A 127 -4.24 13.22 -2.11
C GLN A 127 -5.33 14.16 -1.59
N PHE A 128 -5.09 14.81 -0.45
CA PHE A 128 -5.95 15.88 0.04
C PHE A 128 -5.62 17.20 -0.66
N ASN A 129 -6.63 17.93 -1.13
CA ASN A 129 -6.51 19.20 -1.87
C ASN A 129 -5.65 20.29 -1.20
N SER A 130 -5.29 20.14 0.08
CA SER A 130 -4.51 21.12 0.84
C SER A 130 -3.03 20.74 1.01
N ARG A 131 -2.61 19.54 0.61
CA ARG A 131 -1.22 19.07 0.74
C ARG A 131 -0.87 18.16 -0.42
N GLU A 132 -0.13 18.69 -1.39
CA GLU A 132 0.42 17.95 -2.55
C GLU A 132 1.55 16.96 -2.15
N ASN A 133 1.49 16.37 -0.96
CA ASN A 133 2.62 15.61 -0.41
C ASN A 133 2.59 14.13 -0.78
N ARG A 134 1.43 13.60 -1.20
CA ARG A 134 1.31 12.18 -1.57
C ARG A 134 1.19 12.08 -3.09
N MET A 135 2.28 11.68 -3.74
CA MET A 135 2.34 11.57 -5.20
C MET A 135 1.97 10.17 -5.67
N ILE A 136 2.36 9.15 -4.90
CA ILE A 136 2.22 7.74 -5.24
C ILE A 136 1.65 7.01 -4.03
N SER A 137 0.68 6.16 -4.27
CA SER A 137 0.14 5.19 -3.32
C SER A 137 0.63 3.79 -3.67
N VAL A 138 1.00 3.02 -2.65
CA VAL A 138 1.44 1.63 -2.77
C VAL A 138 0.61 0.79 -1.81
N VAL A 139 0.00 -0.27 -2.33
CA VAL A 139 -0.72 -1.29 -1.54
C VAL A 139 -0.02 -2.61 -1.73
N ILE A 140 0.30 -3.30 -0.63
CA ILE A 140 0.87 -4.65 -0.64
C ILE A 140 -0.11 -5.56 0.09
N TYR A 141 -0.64 -6.55 -0.61
CA TYR A 141 -1.63 -7.47 -0.05
C TYR A 141 -0.97 -8.64 0.67
N LEU A 142 -1.54 -8.97 1.83
CA LEU A 142 -1.06 -10.03 2.72
C LEU A 142 -2.14 -11.10 2.95
N ASN A 143 -3.08 -11.27 2.02
CA ASN A 143 -4.20 -12.18 2.17
C ASN A 143 -3.82 -13.60 1.73
N GLU A 144 -3.60 -14.49 2.70
CA GLU A 144 -3.43 -15.91 2.43
C GLU A 144 -4.74 -16.53 1.94
N ASN A 145 -4.63 -17.43 0.96
CA ASN A 145 -5.78 -18.22 0.45
C ASN A 145 -7.00 -17.35 0.08
N TRP A 146 -6.73 -16.16 -0.51
CA TRP A 146 -7.82 -15.30 -0.97
C TRP A 146 -8.58 -15.95 -2.13
N GLU A 147 -9.89 -15.85 -2.08
CA GLU A 147 -10.82 -16.31 -3.11
C GLU A 147 -11.79 -15.17 -3.48
N PRO A 148 -12.35 -15.14 -4.70
CA PRO A 148 -13.23 -14.05 -5.16
C PRO A 148 -14.40 -13.75 -4.23
N GLU A 149 -14.94 -14.77 -3.56
CA GLU A 149 -16.05 -14.67 -2.61
C GLU A 149 -15.67 -13.89 -1.34
N HIS A 150 -14.39 -13.77 -1.02
CA HIS A 150 -13.91 -12.98 0.10
C HIS A 150 -14.03 -11.47 -0.17
N GLY A 151 -14.11 -11.06 -1.45
CA GLY A 151 -14.17 -9.65 -1.82
C GLY A 151 -12.86 -8.90 -1.53
N GLY A 152 -12.96 -7.60 -1.29
CA GLY A 152 -11.80 -6.77 -0.93
C GLY A 152 -10.96 -6.31 -2.13
N ALA A 153 -11.42 -6.50 -3.36
CA ALA A 153 -10.72 -6.00 -4.55
C ALA A 153 -10.56 -4.48 -4.52
N LEU A 154 -9.39 -4.01 -4.93
CA LEU A 154 -9.14 -2.59 -5.17
C LEU A 154 -9.75 -2.19 -6.51
N LYS A 155 -10.55 -1.14 -6.48
CA LYS A 155 -11.16 -0.57 -7.65
C LYS A 155 -10.51 0.75 -8.01
N LEU A 156 -9.78 0.77 -9.12
CA LEU A 156 -9.27 1.98 -9.74
C LEU A 156 -10.31 2.50 -10.75
N HIS A 157 -10.56 3.81 -10.75
CA HIS A 157 -11.66 4.39 -11.52
C HIS A 157 -11.23 5.07 -12.81
N LYS A 158 -9.95 5.39 -12.98
CA LYS A 158 -9.42 6.12 -14.15
C LYS A 158 -8.14 5.49 -14.67
N PRO A 159 -7.84 5.57 -15.96
CA PRO A 159 -8.65 6.10 -17.06
C PRO A 159 -9.89 5.25 -17.38
N GLN A 160 -9.92 4.01 -16.92
CA GLN A 160 -11.04 3.07 -17.01
C GLN A 160 -11.16 2.31 -15.68
N GLU A 161 -12.34 1.76 -15.43
CA GLU A 161 -12.57 0.98 -14.21
C GLU A 161 -11.82 -0.35 -14.28
N ILE A 162 -10.97 -0.59 -13.29
CA ILE A 162 -10.16 -1.81 -13.16
C ILE A 162 -10.33 -2.35 -11.75
N LEU A 163 -10.60 -3.65 -11.65
CA LEU A 163 -10.62 -4.38 -10.38
C LEU A 163 -9.31 -5.16 -10.23
N ILE A 164 -8.63 -4.96 -9.11
CA ILE A 164 -7.40 -5.66 -8.78
C ILE A 164 -7.65 -6.54 -7.55
N GLU A 165 -7.50 -7.83 -7.74
CA GLU A 165 -7.64 -8.84 -6.70
C GLU A 165 -6.55 -8.70 -5.64
N PRO A 166 -6.90 -8.78 -4.35
CA PRO A 166 -5.96 -8.59 -3.24
C PRO A 166 -5.18 -9.88 -2.92
N ALA A 167 -4.56 -10.47 -3.94
CA ALA A 167 -3.82 -11.71 -3.82
C ALA A 167 -2.57 -11.55 -2.94
N MET A 168 -2.19 -12.62 -2.24
CA MET A 168 -1.01 -12.66 -1.38
C MET A 168 0.25 -12.19 -2.11
N ASN A 169 0.99 -11.28 -1.47
CA ASN A 169 2.25 -10.72 -1.98
C ASN A 169 2.15 -10.00 -3.33
N ARG A 170 0.94 -9.51 -3.67
CA ARG A 170 0.72 -8.59 -4.80
C ARG A 170 0.93 -7.16 -4.34
N MET A 171 1.75 -6.42 -5.07
CA MET A 171 1.91 -4.98 -4.92
C MET A 171 1.15 -4.26 -6.03
N VAL A 172 0.41 -3.23 -5.65
CA VAL A 172 -0.20 -2.28 -6.57
C VAL A 172 0.36 -0.91 -6.27
N MET A 173 0.88 -0.25 -7.28
CA MET A 173 1.32 1.14 -7.20
C MET A 173 0.47 1.99 -8.13
N PHE A 174 0.01 3.14 -7.67
CA PHE A 174 -0.81 4.05 -8.48
C PHE A 174 -0.58 5.52 -8.11
N ARG A 175 -0.92 6.41 -9.02
CA ARG A 175 -0.88 7.86 -8.75
C ARG A 175 -2.01 8.25 -7.80
N SER A 176 -1.67 8.96 -6.73
CA SER A 176 -2.61 9.33 -5.66
C SER A 176 -3.63 10.40 -6.07
N ASP A 177 -3.40 11.08 -7.20
CA ASP A 177 -4.18 12.22 -7.70
C ASP A 177 -5.08 11.88 -8.90
N THR A 178 -4.93 10.72 -9.50
CA THR A 178 -5.57 10.41 -10.80
C THR A 178 -6.40 9.12 -10.84
N VAL A 179 -6.23 8.20 -9.90
CA VAL A 179 -6.87 6.86 -9.94
C VAL A 179 -7.75 6.59 -8.75
#